data_2bef3a2ffcda8634396f9098952a3da1
#
_entry.id   2bef3a2ffcda8634396f9098952a3da1
#
_cell.length_a   1.000
_cell.length_b   1.000
_cell.length_c   1.000
_cell.angle_alpha   90.00
_cell.angle_beta   90.00
_cell.angle_gamma   90.00
#
_symmetry.space_group_name_H-M   'P 1'
#
loop_
_entity.id
_entity.type
_entity.pdbx_description
1 polymer ?
#
loop_
_entity_poly.entity_id
_entity_poly.type
_entity_poly.pdbx_seq_one_letter_code
_entity_poly.pdbx_strand_id
1 'polypeptide(L)'
;CCNQMYKLDPETFKMWCSILRRVPTGVLWLLRFPAAAEAHLRKEATAQGITGSRIVFSEVTLKEHHIMRSALAELALDTPQCNAHTSACDVLWAGVPIITLPLERMASRVAASLCVALGCPEMVVEDHAAYEELAVALGNNPARLRALRAKIVSKRLTCPLFDTARWVSGVEKVYDR
;
A
#
# COMPACT_ATOMS: atom_id res chain seq x y z
N CYS A 1 3.90 1.68 -4.52
CA CYS A 1 2.44 1.74 -4.63
C CYS A 1 1.99 1.14 -5.96
N CYS A 2 1.01 0.23 -5.93
CA CYS A 2 0.46 -0.42 -7.13
C CYS A 2 -0.92 0.14 -7.53
N ASN A 3 -1.31 1.28 -6.98
CA ASN A 3 -2.54 1.96 -7.36
C ASN A 3 -2.40 2.66 -8.71
N GLN A 4 -3.53 2.82 -9.39
CA GLN A 4 -3.60 3.64 -10.61
C GLN A 4 -3.35 5.12 -10.26
N MET A 5 -2.71 5.85 -11.17
CA MET A 5 -2.23 7.22 -10.93
C MET A 5 -3.34 8.23 -10.64
N TYR A 6 -4.59 8.00 -11.09
CA TYR A 6 -5.71 8.87 -10.76
C TYR A 6 -6.08 8.90 -9.27
N LYS A 7 -5.60 7.92 -8.49
CA LYS A 7 -5.76 7.89 -7.03
C LYS A 7 -4.74 8.73 -6.29
N LEU A 8 -3.67 9.12 -6.98
CA LEU A 8 -2.57 9.88 -6.40
C LEU A 8 -2.84 11.38 -6.52
N ASP A 9 -2.98 12.02 -5.39
CA ASP A 9 -3.11 13.47 -5.28
C ASP A 9 -1.77 14.13 -4.93
N PRO A 10 -1.65 15.47 -5.12
CA PRO A 10 -0.40 16.19 -4.85
C PRO A 10 0.09 16.10 -3.40
N GLU A 11 -0.80 16.08 -2.41
CA GLU A 11 -0.43 16.00 -0.99
C GLU A 11 0.17 14.63 -0.67
N THR A 12 -0.45 13.56 -1.16
CA THR A 12 0.06 12.19 -1.03
C THR A 12 1.45 12.07 -1.66
N PHE A 13 1.64 12.61 -2.87
CA PHE A 13 2.96 12.54 -3.53
C PHE A 13 4.02 13.34 -2.79
N LYS A 14 3.69 14.52 -2.27
CA LYS A 14 4.57 15.34 -1.44
C LYS A 14 4.96 14.60 -0.14
N MET A 15 4.02 13.95 0.52
CA MET A 15 4.27 13.11 1.70
C MET A 15 5.23 11.95 1.35
N TRP A 16 5.04 11.27 0.22
CA TRP A 16 5.94 10.20 -0.21
C TRP A 16 7.35 10.70 -0.53
N CYS A 17 7.48 11.90 -1.11
CA CYS A 17 8.78 12.55 -1.28
C CYS A 17 9.45 12.87 0.07
N SER A 18 8.67 13.29 1.07
CA SER A 18 9.18 13.49 2.43
C SER A 18 9.70 12.19 3.05
N ILE A 19 8.96 11.09 2.92
CA ILE A 19 9.41 9.76 3.34
C ILE A 19 10.72 9.38 2.66
N LEU A 20 10.82 9.57 1.33
CA LEU A 20 12.04 9.25 0.60
C LEU A 20 13.24 10.07 1.06
N ARG A 21 13.09 11.35 1.41
CA ARG A 21 14.19 12.16 1.98
C ARG A 21 14.73 11.55 3.27
N ARG A 22 13.85 11.01 4.11
CA ARG A 22 14.15 10.43 5.42
C ARG A 22 14.55 8.95 5.37
N VAL A 23 14.36 8.29 4.20
CA VAL A 23 14.79 6.90 3.94
C VAL A 23 15.73 6.92 2.72
N PRO A 24 17.02 7.27 2.88
CA PRO A 24 17.94 7.54 1.76
C PRO A 24 18.12 6.36 0.78
N THR A 25 18.02 5.13 1.25
CA THR A 25 18.14 3.91 0.44
C THR A 25 16.84 3.51 -0.27
N GLY A 26 15.72 4.17 0.07
CA GLY A 26 14.40 3.84 -0.47
C GLY A 26 14.22 4.30 -1.91
N VAL A 27 13.45 3.55 -2.67
CA VAL A 27 12.91 3.94 -3.98
C VAL A 27 11.39 3.84 -3.95
N LEU A 28 10.71 4.72 -4.65
CA LEU A 28 9.26 4.65 -4.83
C LEU A 28 8.97 3.91 -6.13
N TRP A 29 8.37 2.74 -6.00
CA TRP A 29 7.97 1.90 -7.13
C TRP A 29 6.50 2.11 -7.46
N LEU A 30 6.22 2.52 -8.70
CA LEU A 30 4.88 2.83 -9.22
C LEU A 30 4.57 2.02 -10.46
N LEU A 31 3.28 1.88 -10.78
CA LEU A 31 2.84 1.34 -12.07
C LEU A 31 2.93 2.44 -13.15
N ARG A 32 3.37 2.07 -14.37
CA ARG A 32 3.36 2.92 -15.55
C ARG A 32 1.97 2.92 -16.19
N PHE A 33 1.01 3.57 -15.53
CA PHE A 33 -0.35 3.66 -16.05
C PHE A 33 -1.10 4.90 -15.51
N PRO A 34 -1.32 5.94 -16.37
CA PRO A 34 -0.90 6.06 -17.77
C PRO A 34 0.59 6.39 -17.91
N ALA A 35 1.20 6.00 -19.03
CA ALA A 35 2.64 6.23 -19.27
C ALA A 35 3.03 7.72 -19.23
N ALA A 36 2.14 8.61 -19.65
CA ALA A 36 2.35 10.07 -19.63
C ALA A 36 2.62 10.62 -18.21
N ALA A 37 2.15 9.94 -17.15
CA ALA A 37 2.36 10.40 -15.77
C ALA A 37 3.82 10.27 -15.32
N GLU A 38 4.61 9.37 -15.91
CA GLU A 38 5.99 9.12 -15.50
C GLU A 38 6.86 10.36 -15.56
N ALA A 39 6.87 11.07 -16.69
CA ALA A 39 7.67 12.27 -16.86
C ALA A 39 7.28 13.37 -15.86
N HIS A 40 5.98 13.54 -15.63
CA HIS A 40 5.47 14.55 -14.68
C HIS A 40 5.86 14.20 -13.23
N LEU A 41 5.72 12.94 -12.81
CA LEU A 41 6.07 12.51 -11.46
C LEU A 41 7.57 12.59 -11.20
N ARG A 42 8.42 12.27 -12.20
CA ARG A 42 9.88 12.46 -12.07
C ARG A 42 10.26 13.91 -11.94
N LYS A 43 9.61 14.81 -12.72
CA LYS A 43 9.81 16.25 -12.63
C LYS A 43 9.40 16.78 -11.26
N GLU A 44 8.21 16.37 -10.78
CA GLU A 44 7.72 16.78 -9.46
C GLU A 44 8.62 16.25 -8.34
N ALA A 45 9.06 15.00 -8.40
CA ALA A 45 10.01 14.44 -7.44
C ALA A 45 11.31 15.28 -7.38
N THR A 46 11.84 15.69 -8.54
CA THR A 46 13.02 16.54 -8.62
C THR A 46 12.77 17.91 -7.97
N ALA A 47 11.60 18.51 -8.21
CA ALA A 47 11.21 19.76 -7.56
C ALA A 47 11.09 19.63 -6.03
N GLN A 48 10.77 18.42 -5.54
CA GLN A 48 10.71 18.07 -4.12
C GLN A 48 12.08 17.62 -3.55
N GLY A 49 13.17 17.73 -4.32
CA GLY A 49 14.53 17.35 -3.91
C GLY A 49 14.81 15.87 -3.95
N ILE A 50 13.99 15.06 -4.65
CA ILE A 50 14.21 13.63 -4.86
C ILE A 50 14.77 13.40 -6.26
N THR A 51 15.91 12.72 -6.36
CA THR A 51 16.47 12.32 -7.65
C THR A 51 15.46 11.47 -8.42
N GLY A 52 15.18 11.82 -9.68
CA GLY A 52 14.19 11.13 -10.51
C GLY A 52 14.45 9.64 -10.70
N SER A 53 15.71 9.17 -10.56
CA SER A 53 16.08 7.75 -10.57
C SER A 53 15.53 6.96 -9.37
N ARG A 54 15.14 7.64 -8.30
CA ARG A 54 14.50 7.01 -7.14
C ARG A 54 12.99 6.79 -7.31
N ILE A 55 12.42 7.23 -8.42
CA ILE A 55 11.04 6.90 -8.82
C ILE A 55 11.13 5.85 -9.91
N VAL A 56 10.78 4.62 -9.58
CA VAL A 56 10.88 3.45 -10.47
C VAL A 56 9.49 3.09 -10.98
N PHE A 57 9.38 2.77 -12.26
CA PHE A 57 8.12 2.38 -12.88
C PHE A 57 8.20 0.97 -13.45
N SER A 58 7.09 0.26 -13.41
CA SER A 58 6.93 -1.03 -14.07
C SER A 58 5.62 -1.11 -14.82
N GLU A 59 5.60 -1.90 -15.91
CA GLU A 59 4.42 -2.12 -16.72
C GLU A 59 3.31 -2.86 -15.94
N VAL A 60 2.08 -2.66 -16.37
CA VAL A 60 0.96 -3.52 -15.98
C VAL A 60 1.20 -4.92 -16.53
N THR A 61 0.91 -5.94 -15.74
CA THR A 61 1.13 -7.34 -16.12
C THR A 61 -0.04 -8.21 -15.66
N LEU A 62 -0.02 -9.48 -16.03
CA LEU A 62 -1.01 -10.46 -15.57
C LEU A 62 -1.04 -10.54 -14.04
N LYS A 63 -2.20 -10.87 -13.48
CA LYS A 63 -2.45 -10.84 -12.03
C LYS A 63 -1.47 -11.70 -11.25
N GLU A 64 -1.21 -12.91 -11.72
CA GLU A 64 -0.29 -13.86 -11.08
C GLU A 64 1.14 -13.29 -11.01
N HIS A 65 1.62 -12.72 -12.11
CA HIS A 65 2.93 -12.07 -12.16
C HIS A 65 2.96 -10.81 -11.30
N HIS A 66 1.83 -10.07 -11.25
CA HIS A 66 1.72 -8.90 -10.39
C HIS A 66 1.86 -9.27 -8.91
N ILE A 67 1.18 -10.31 -8.45
CA ILE A 67 1.27 -10.79 -7.07
C ILE A 67 2.70 -11.25 -6.76
N MET A 68 3.30 -12.07 -7.64
CA MET A 68 4.67 -12.56 -7.43
C MET A 68 5.68 -11.42 -7.34
N ARG A 69 5.65 -10.47 -8.27
CA ARG A 69 6.59 -9.34 -8.23
C ARG A 69 6.34 -8.38 -7.08
N SER A 70 5.09 -8.26 -6.60
CA SER A 70 4.78 -7.43 -5.44
C SER A 70 5.55 -7.84 -4.20
N ALA A 71 5.90 -9.14 -4.06
CA ALA A 71 6.72 -9.64 -2.97
C ALA A 71 8.15 -9.04 -2.93
N LEU A 72 8.61 -8.42 -4.02
CA LEU A 72 9.89 -7.70 -4.08
C LEU A 72 9.84 -6.35 -3.34
N ALA A 73 8.65 -5.79 -3.12
CA ALA A 73 8.51 -4.58 -2.33
C ALA A 73 8.64 -4.91 -0.84
N GLU A 74 9.28 -4.03 -0.09
CA GLU A 74 9.37 -4.15 1.37
C GLU A 74 8.11 -3.61 2.04
N LEU A 75 7.56 -2.52 1.53
CA LEU A 75 6.45 -1.77 2.11
C LEU A 75 5.57 -1.21 1.00
N ALA A 76 4.26 -1.33 1.13
CA ALA A 76 3.30 -0.66 0.27
C ALA A 76 2.81 0.64 0.93
N LEU A 77 2.79 1.70 0.15
CA LEU A 77 2.23 3.00 0.52
C LEU A 77 0.87 3.15 -0.16
N ASP A 78 -0.19 3.25 0.63
CA ASP A 78 -1.55 3.43 0.12
C ASP A 78 -1.88 4.90 -0.16
N THR A 79 -2.86 5.13 -1.01
CA THR A 79 -3.37 6.46 -1.36
C THR A 79 -4.58 6.82 -0.49
N PRO A 80 -4.50 7.86 0.38
CA PRO A 80 -5.56 8.16 1.36
C PRO A 80 -6.90 8.54 0.75
N GLN A 81 -6.93 9.32 -0.34
CA GLN A 81 -8.19 9.78 -0.95
C GLN A 81 -9.01 8.65 -1.58
N CYS A 82 -8.35 7.65 -2.14
CA CYS A 82 -8.97 6.43 -2.66
C CYS A 82 -7.99 5.27 -2.46
N ASN A 83 -8.27 4.42 -1.50
CA ASN A 83 -7.38 3.33 -1.09
C ASN A 83 -7.15 2.29 -2.21
N ALA A 84 -6.12 1.51 -2.01
CA ALA A 84 -5.97 0.21 -2.66
C ALA A 84 -7.11 -0.71 -2.19
N HIS A 85 -7.84 -1.29 -3.14
CA HIS A 85 -8.90 -2.28 -2.86
C HIS A 85 -8.38 -3.68 -3.22
N THR A 86 -8.64 -4.16 -4.43
CA THR A 86 -8.12 -5.45 -4.91
C THR A 86 -6.59 -5.49 -4.86
N SER A 87 -5.93 -4.39 -5.25
CA SER A 87 -4.47 -4.29 -5.18
C SER A 87 -3.91 -4.39 -3.75
N ALA A 88 -4.66 -3.97 -2.73
CA ALA A 88 -4.27 -4.19 -1.34
C ALA A 88 -4.36 -5.68 -0.96
N CYS A 89 -5.41 -6.39 -1.39
CA CYS A 89 -5.48 -7.84 -1.18
C CYS A 89 -4.30 -8.56 -1.84
N ASP A 90 -3.95 -8.19 -3.08
CA ASP A 90 -2.83 -8.80 -3.81
C ASP A 90 -1.48 -8.57 -3.09
N VAL A 91 -1.26 -7.35 -2.60
CA VAL A 91 -0.05 -6.97 -1.85
C VAL A 91 0.03 -7.70 -0.50
N LEU A 92 -1.08 -7.74 0.25
CA LEU A 92 -1.15 -8.44 1.54
C LEU A 92 -1.00 -9.97 1.36
N TRP A 93 -1.57 -10.54 0.29
CA TRP A 93 -1.36 -11.95 -0.06
C TRP A 93 0.10 -12.24 -0.39
N ALA A 94 0.79 -11.33 -1.07
CA ALA A 94 2.23 -11.41 -1.31
C ALA A 94 3.10 -11.26 -0.03
N GLY A 95 2.48 -10.99 1.12
CA GLY A 95 3.17 -10.82 2.41
C GLY A 95 3.78 -9.44 2.60
N VAL A 96 3.35 -8.44 1.84
CA VAL A 96 3.90 -7.08 1.92
C VAL A 96 3.02 -6.21 2.83
N PRO A 97 3.58 -5.58 3.87
CA PRO A 97 2.85 -4.63 4.71
C PRO A 97 2.37 -3.42 3.90
N ILE A 98 1.22 -2.88 4.26
CA ILE A 98 0.66 -1.68 3.67
C ILE A 98 0.39 -0.64 4.77
N ILE A 99 0.84 0.60 4.59
CA ILE A 99 0.42 1.70 5.45
C ILE A 99 -0.77 2.37 4.79
N THR A 100 -1.85 2.53 5.54
CA THR A 100 -3.09 3.15 5.05
C THR A 100 -3.67 4.14 6.06
N LEU A 101 -4.18 5.23 5.52
CA LEU A 101 -4.87 6.29 6.27
C LEU A 101 -6.35 6.31 5.85
N PRO A 102 -7.29 5.86 6.70
CA PRO A 102 -8.71 5.94 6.41
C PRO A 102 -9.21 7.38 6.54
N LEU A 103 -9.92 7.86 5.51
CA LEU A 103 -10.64 9.12 5.56
C LEU A 103 -12.16 8.86 5.64
N GLU A 104 -13.00 9.88 5.43
CA GLU A 104 -14.46 9.77 5.63
C GLU A 104 -15.15 8.88 4.60
N ARG A 105 -14.71 8.93 3.34
CA ARG A 105 -15.38 8.21 2.23
C ARG A 105 -15.13 6.71 2.30
N MET A 106 -16.11 5.91 1.89
CA MET A 106 -15.97 4.45 1.83
C MET A 106 -14.72 4.02 1.05
N ALA A 107 -14.46 4.62 -0.10
CA ALA A 107 -13.30 4.31 -0.94
C ALA A 107 -11.94 4.59 -0.26
N SER A 108 -11.91 5.41 0.77
CA SER A 108 -10.72 5.72 1.58
C SER A 108 -10.62 4.91 2.87
N ARG A 109 -11.47 3.90 3.07
CA ARG A 109 -11.53 3.07 4.29
C ARG A 109 -11.31 1.58 4.02
N VAL A 110 -11.27 1.18 2.74
CA VAL A 110 -11.21 -0.24 2.35
C VAL A 110 -9.92 -0.88 2.83
N ALA A 111 -8.76 -0.28 2.58
CA ALA A 111 -7.49 -0.87 3.00
C ALA A 111 -7.36 -1.00 4.52
N ALA A 112 -7.90 -0.06 5.29
CA ALA A 112 -7.95 -0.16 6.75
C ALA A 112 -8.80 -1.37 7.20
N SER A 113 -9.97 -1.59 6.57
CA SER A 113 -10.80 -2.77 6.81
C SER A 113 -10.04 -4.07 6.52
N LEU A 114 -9.28 -4.12 5.41
CA LEU A 114 -8.46 -5.28 5.05
C LEU A 114 -7.35 -5.55 6.08
N CYS A 115 -6.66 -4.49 6.54
CA CYS A 115 -5.63 -4.60 7.59
C CYS A 115 -6.20 -5.16 8.91
N VAL A 116 -7.36 -4.69 9.32
CA VAL A 116 -8.06 -5.19 10.52
C VAL A 116 -8.47 -6.64 10.34
N ALA A 117 -9.07 -7.00 9.20
CA ALA A 117 -9.48 -8.37 8.91
C ALA A 117 -8.30 -9.36 8.81
N LEU A 118 -7.11 -8.87 8.40
CA LEU A 118 -5.85 -9.62 8.43
C LEU A 118 -5.31 -9.78 9.86
N GLY A 119 -5.78 -8.98 10.82
CA GLY A 119 -5.26 -8.94 12.19
C GLY A 119 -3.95 -8.16 12.33
N CYS A 120 -3.77 -7.14 11.51
CA CYS A 120 -2.61 -6.24 11.51
C CYS A 120 -3.05 -4.76 11.57
N PRO A 121 -3.81 -4.33 12.62
CA PRO A 121 -4.29 -2.96 12.74
C PRO A 121 -3.18 -1.92 12.89
N GLU A 122 -1.98 -2.33 13.28
CA GLU A 122 -0.80 -1.46 13.39
C GLU A 122 -0.32 -0.85 12.06
N MET A 123 -0.91 -1.27 10.95
CA MET A 123 -0.69 -0.69 9.62
C MET A 123 -1.66 0.47 9.30
N VAL A 124 -2.69 0.67 10.14
CA VAL A 124 -3.68 1.73 10.00
C VAL A 124 -3.25 2.91 10.86
N VAL A 125 -3.21 4.09 10.26
CA VAL A 125 -2.77 5.32 10.93
C VAL A 125 -3.89 6.35 10.98
N GLU A 126 -3.77 7.35 11.87
CA GLU A 126 -4.84 8.30 12.17
C GLU A 126 -4.74 9.60 11.37
N ASP A 127 -3.52 9.97 10.92
CA ASP A 127 -3.28 11.19 10.16
C ASP A 127 -2.04 11.07 9.24
N HIS A 128 -1.79 12.11 8.45
CA HIS A 128 -0.66 12.18 7.52
C HIS A 128 0.70 12.16 8.23
N ALA A 129 0.81 12.75 9.42
CA ALA A 129 2.05 12.76 10.18
C ALA A 129 2.39 11.35 10.69
N ALA A 130 1.41 10.65 11.25
CA ALA A 130 1.55 9.26 11.67
C ALA A 130 1.87 8.33 10.48
N TYR A 131 1.30 8.61 9.30
CA TYR A 131 1.62 7.88 8.08
C TYR A 131 3.10 8.02 7.71
N GLU A 132 3.59 9.25 7.67
CA GLU A 132 5.00 9.54 7.35
C GLU A 132 5.94 8.91 8.39
N GLU A 133 5.66 9.10 9.67
CA GLU A 133 6.49 8.55 10.76
C GLU A 133 6.55 7.03 10.73
N LEU A 134 5.43 6.34 10.51
CA LEU A 134 5.40 4.89 10.41
C LEU A 134 6.20 4.40 9.19
N ALA A 135 6.05 5.05 8.04
CA ALA A 135 6.78 4.70 6.81
C ALA A 135 8.28 4.85 6.99
N VAL A 136 8.72 5.97 7.60
CA VAL A 136 10.13 6.24 7.90
C VAL A 136 10.68 5.24 8.93
N ALA A 137 9.92 4.97 10.00
CA ALA A 137 10.33 4.02 11.03
C ALA A 137 10.50 2.61 10.48
N LEU A 138 9.59 2.16 9.58
CA LEU A 138 9.71 0.86 8.92
C LEU A 138 10.84 0.85 7.89
N GLY A 139 11.00 1.90 7.08
CA GLY A 139 12.02 2.01 6.05
C GLY A 139 13.44 2.01 6.61
N ASN A 140 13.64 2.57 7.81
CA ASN A 140 14.94 2.62 8.49
C ASN A 140 15.15 1.47 9.49
N ASN A 141 14.18 0.58 9.68
CA ASN A 141 14.29 -0.56 10.59
C ASN A 141 13.94 -1.89 9.89
N PRO A 142 14.88 -2.49 9.16
CA PRO A 142 14.65 -3.75 8.45
C PRO A 142 14.18 -4.91 9.35
N ALA A 143 14.58 -4.92 10.62
CA ALA A 143 14.17 -5.97 11.56
C ALA A 143 12.66 -5.86 11.88
N ARG A 144 12.18 -4.65 12.18
CA ARG A 144 10.76 -4.36 12.42
C ARG A 144 9.93 -4.68 11.19
N LEU A 145 10.41 -4.29 10.01
CA LEU A 145 9.75 -4.56 8.74
C LEU A 145 9.64 -6.07 8.46
N ARG A 146 10.73 -6.83 8.64
CA ARG A 146 10.70 -8.30 8.50
C ARG A 146 9.75 -8.96 9.50
N ALA A 147 9.70 -8.52 10.75
CA ALA A 147 8.77 -9.04 11.75
C ALA A 147 7.31 -8.83 11.32
N LEU A 148 6.97 -7.65 10.79
CA LEU A 148 5.64 -7.36 10.28
C LEU A 148 5.29 -8.22 9.05
N ARG A 149 6.22 -8.39 8.12
CA ARG A 149 6.06 -9.32 6.98
C ARG A 149 5.81 -10.75 7.43
N ALA A 150 6.60 -11.25 8.37
CA ALA A 150 6.44 -12.60 8.92
C ALA A 150 5.06 -12.78 9.58
N LYS A 151 4.58 -11.77 10.32
CA LYS A 151 3.23 -11.76 10.90
C LYS A 151 2.15 -11.87 9.82
N ILE A 152 2.24 -11.11 8.72
CA ILE A 152 1.29 -11.17 7.60
C ILE A 152 1.30 -12.57 6.97
N VAL A 153 2.48 -13.09 6.64
CA VAL A 153 2.63 -14.41 6.01
C VAL A 153 2.06 -15.52 6.88
N SER A 154 2.28 -15.48 8.20
CA SER A 154 1.75 -16.49 9.12
C SER A 154 0.22 -16.44 9.25
N LYS A 155 -0.38 -15.25 9.11
CA LYS A 155 -1.83 -15.05 9.28
C LYS A 155 -2.65 -15.25 8.01
N ARG A 156 -2.09 -15.04 6.82
CA ARG A 156 -2.85 -14.98 5.56
C ARG A 156 -3.71 -16.20 5.26
N LEU A 157 -3.33 -17.39 5.74
CA LEU A 157 -4.10 -18.62 5.51
C LEU A 157 -5.15 -18.90 6.60
N THR A 158 -5.17 -18.15 7.69
CA THR A 158 -6.06 -18.38 8.83
C THR A 158 -6.89 -17.15 9.21
N CYS A 159 -6.60 -15.99 8.61
CA CYS A 159 -7.32 -14.76 8.94
C CYS A 159 -8.67 -14.66 8.22
N PRO A 160 -9.62 -13.87 8.76
CA PRO A 160 -10.91 -13.62 8.12
C PRO A 160 -10.84 -13.02 6.71
N LEU A 161 -9.77 -12.28 6.39
CA LEU A 161 -9.64 -11.58 5.12
C LEU A 161 -9.68 -12.52 3.90
N PHE A 162 -9.05 -13.69 4.01
CA PHE A 162 -8.92 -14.65 2.91
C PHE A 162 -9.77 -15.91 3.11
N ASP A 163 -10.63 -15.92 4.13
CA ASP A 163 -11.58 -16.98 4.40
C ASP A 163 -12.89 -16.77 3.60
N THR A 164 -12.91 -17.27 2.37
CA THR A 164 -14.06 -17.14 1.46
C THR A 164 -15.31 -17.78 2.03
N ALA A 165 -15.22 -18.94 2.70
CA ALA A 165 -16.37 -19.64 3.28
C ALA A 165 -17.03 -18.79 4.37
N ARG A 166 -16.24 -18.21 5.26
CA ARG A 166 -16.71 -17.27 6.29
C ARG A 166 -17.36 -16.03 5.67
N TRP A 167 -16.78 -15.48 4.60
CA TRP A 167 -17.32 -14.30 3.91
C TRP A 167 -18.70 -14.64 3.31
N VAL A 168 -18.82 -15.76 2.58
CA VAL A 168 -20.08 -16.24 1.99
C VAL A 168 -21.16 -16.37 3.05
N SER A 169 -20.88 -17.11 4.14
CA SER A 169 -21.83 -17.26 5.26
C SER A 169 -22.24 -15.91 5.88
N GLY A 170 -21.31 -14.93 5.93
CA GLY A 170 -21.63 -13.59 6.40
C GLY A 170 -22.59 -12.84 5.49
N VAL A 171 -22.41 -12.96 4.17
CA VAL A 171 -23.26 -12.33 3.16
C VAL A 171 -24.66 -12.97 3.16
N GLU A 172 -24.74 -14.30 3.16
CA GLU A 172 -26.02 -15.02 3.22
C GLU A 172 -26.88 -14.58 4.41
N LYS A 173 -26.29 -14.46 5.60
CA LYS A 173 -27.00 -13.95 6.80
C LYS A 173 -27.53 -12.53 6.67
N VAL A 174 -26.98 -11.71 5.77
CA VAL A 174 -27.50 -10.36 5.52
C VAL A 174 -28.71 -10.40 4.60
N TYR A 175 -28.75 -11.34 3.65
CA TYR A 175 -29.89 -11.52 2.76
C TYR A 175 -31.09 -12.21 3.44
N ASP A 176 -30.87 -12.97 4.49
CA ASP A 176 -31.91 -13.65 5.28
C ASP A 176 -32.63 -12.73 6.28
N ARG A 177 -32.25 -11.42 6.35
CA ARG A 177 -32.84 -10.39 7.23
C ARG A 177 -33.82 -9.50 6.48
#